data_4cd4f3eb370ea3258733fb74a5c8a9d4
#
_entry.id   4cd4f3eb370ea3258733fb74a5c8a9d4
#
_cell.length_a   1.000
_cell.length_b   1.000
_cell.length_c   1.000
_cell.angle_alpha   90.00
_cell.angle_beta   90.00
_cell.angle_gamma   90.00
#
_symmetry.space_group_name_H-M   'P 1'
#
loop_
_entity.id
_entity.type
_entity.pdbx_description
1 polymer ?
#
loop_
_entity_poly.entity_id
_entity_poly.type
_entity_poly.pdbx_seq_one_letter_code
_entity_poly.pdbx_strand_id
1 'polypeptide(L)'
;VINTLTSLLKAASISLSDQQKQQLVAYVGLLDKWNKAYNLTSVRDPEQMLVRHILDSIVVAPHLKGSRFIDVGTGPGLPGIPLAIVMPDAHFTLLDSLGKRVRFLRQVQHELGLTNITPVQSRVEAFPAEPPFDGVISRAFASLTDMVNWCHHLPGREGRFFALKGVRPDDEIAELPAGYVSDDVIKLQVPQLEGDRHLVIIRHQ
;
A
#
# COMPACT_ATOMS: atom_id res chain seq x y z
N VAL A 1 -20.46 -8.13 4.29
CA VAL A 1 -19.18 -7.44 4.05
C VAL A 1 -19.38 -5.93 3.87
N ILE A 2 -20.35 -5.53 3.04
CA ILE A 2 -20.61 -4.09 2.83
C ILE A 2 -21.05 -3.35 4.10
N ASN A 3 -21.85 -3.98 4.93
CA ASN A 3 -22.32 -3.38 6.18
C ASN A 3 -21.17 -3.21 7.18
N THR A 4 -20.30 -4.20 7.27
CA THR A 4 -19.09 -4.13 8.11
C THR A 4 -18.16 -3.03 7.61
N LEU A 5 -17.92 -2.95 6.31
CA LEU A 5 -17.11 -1.89 5.72
C LEU A 5 -17.67 -0.51 6.04
N THR A 6 -18.97 -0.31 5.88
CA THR A 6 -19.63 0.96 6.17
C THR A 6 -19.43 1.37 7.63
N SER A 7 -19.58 0.42 8.56
CA SER A 7 -19.35 0.66 10.00
C SER A 7 -17.91 1.03 10.31
N LEU A 8 -16.95 0.34 9.70
CA LEU A 8 -15.52 0.61 9.88
C LEU A 8 -15.14 2.00 9.34
N LEU A 9 -15.64 2.36 8.17
CA LEU A 9 -15.40 3.69 7.57
C LEU A 9 -15.94 4.80 8.46
N LYS A 10 -17.12 4.60 9.03
CA LYS A 10 -17.70 5.55 9.96
C LYS A 10 -16.83 5.69 11.22
N ALA A 11 -16.37 4.57 11.79
CA ALA A 11 -15.50 4.58 12.96
C ALA A 11 -14.16 5.28 12.68
N ALA A 12 -13.66 5.20 11.45
CA ALA A 12 -12.42 5.84 11.02
C ALA A 12 -12.63 7.27 10.52
N SER A 13 -13.85 7.76 10.47
CA SER A 13 -14.21 9.09 9.91
C SER A 13 -13.80 9.24 8.45
N ILE A 14 -13.93 8.17 7.68
CA ILE A 14 -13.61 8.14 6.25
C ILE A 14 -14.90 8.13 5.45
N SER A 15 -15.05 9.08 4.52
CA SER A 15 -16.18 9.18 3.60
C SER A 15 -15.79 8.68 2.23
N LEU A 16 -16.49 7.69 1.72
CA LEU A 16 -16.30 7.14 0.37
C LEU A 16 -17.63 7.13 -0.38
N SER A 17 -17.54 7.20 -1.72
CA SER A 17 -18.72 7.01 -2.57
C SER A 17 -19.19 5.55 -2.52
N ASP A 18 -20.43 5.31 -2.93
CA ASP A 18 -20.95 3.95 -3.04
C ASP A 18 -20.15 3.12 -4.03
N GLN A 19 -19.70 3.73 -5.12
CA GLN A 19 -18.85 3.05 -6.11
C GLN A 19 -17.52 2.60 -5.48
N GLN A 20 -16.86 3.45 -4.71
CA GLN A 20 -15.61 3.11 -4.02
C GLN A 20 -15.82 1.98 -3.02
N LYS A 21 -16.89 2.02 -2.24
CA LYS A 21 -17.22 0.94 -1.31
C LYS A 21 -17.45 -0.38 -2.05
N GLN A 22 -18.19 -0.36 -3.16
CA GLN A 22 -18.43 -1.55 -3.96
C GLN A 22 -17.15 -2.10 -4.57
N GLN A 23 -16.24 -1.25 -5.04
CA GLN A 23 -14.94 -1.67 -5.55
C GLN A 23 -14.09 -2.33 -4.45
N LEU A 24 -14.07 -1.77 -3.25
CA LEU A 24 -13.35 -2.37 -2.13
C LEU A 24 -13.92 -3.74 -1.74
N VAL A 25 -15.25 -3.88 -1.70
CA VAL A 25 -15.91 -5.16 -1.43
C VAL A 25 -15.61 -6.17 -2.54
N ALA A 26 -15.66 -5.74 -3.79
CA ALA A 26 -15.34 -6.60 -4.94
C ALA A 26 -13.88 -7.07 -4.89
N TYR A 27 -12.96 -6.20 -4.51
CA TYR A 27 -11.56 -6.56 -4.33
C TYR A 27 -11.39 -7.63 -3.24
N VAL A 28 -12.04 -7.47 -2.09
CA VAL A 28 -12.02 -8.48 -1.02
C VAL A 28 -12.58 -9.82 -1.53
N GLY A 29 -13.66 -9.79 -2.30
CA GLY A 29 -14.23 -11.00 -2.87
C GLY A 29 -13.29 -11.73 -3.83
N LEU A 30 -12.57 -10.97 -4.68
CA LEU A 30 -11.56 -11.54 -5.57
C LEU A 30 -10.37 -12.09 -4.78
N LEU A 31 -9.92 -11.37 -3.77
CA LEU A 31 -8.81 -11.80 -2.93
C LEU A 31 -9.18 -13.10 -2.19
N ASP A 32 -10.37 -13.19 -1.64
CA ASP A 32 -10.86 -14.41 -1.00
C ASP A 32 -10.88 -15.58 -1.96
N LYS A 33 -11.44 -15.37 -3.14
CA LYS A 33 -11.55 -16.40 -4.19
C LYS A 33 -10.18 -16.92 -4.65
N TRP A 34 -9.28 -16.01 -5.00
CA TRP A 34 -7.95 -16.37 -5.51
C TRP A 34 -7.03 -16.89 -4.42
N ASN A 35 -7.21 -16.44 -3.18
CA ASN A 35 -6.39 -16.88 -2.05
C ASN A 35 -6.50 -18.39 -1.80
N LYS A 36 -7.65 -18.97 -2.07
CA LYS A 36 -7.89 -20.43 -1.92
C LYS A 36 -6.97 -21.27 -2.81
N ALA A 37 -6.63 -20.76 -4.00
CA ALA A 37 -5.77 -21.45 -4.95
C ALA A 37 -4.30 -21.01 -4.89
N TYR A 38 -4.04 -19.76 -4.57
CA TYR A 38 -2.71 -19.15 -4.75
C TYR A 38 -2.02 -18.66 -3.48
N ASN A 39 -2.67 -18.75 -2.32
CA ASN A 39 -2.09 -18.31 -1.03
C ASN A 39 -1.53 -16.89 -1.09
N LEU A 40 -2.38 -15.94 -1.46
CA LEU A 40 -2.00 -14.54 -1.62
C LEU A 40 -1.84 -13.80 -0.28
N THR A 41 -2.57 -14.24 0.74
CA THR A 41 -2.53 -13.67 2.08
C THR A 41 -2.79 -14.76 3.12
N SER A 42 -2.23 -14.57 4.32
CA SER A 42 -2.52 -15.45 5.46
C SER A 42 -3.89 -15.19 6.09
N VAL A 43 -4.50 -14.05 5.81
CA VAL A 43 -5.84 -13.70 6.29
C VAL A 43 -6.87 -14.41 5.43
N ARG A 44 -7.68 -15.28 6.04
CA ARG A 44 -8.63 -16.14 5.31
C ARG A 44 -10.07 -15.65 5.36
N ASP A 45 -10.44 -14.93 6.41
CA ASP A 45 -11.80 -14.43 6.61
C ASP A 45 -11.99 -13.09 5.89
N PRO A 46 -12.94 -12.96 4.95
CA PRO A 46 -13.23 -11.69 4.28
C PRO A 46 -13.55 -10.54 5.24
N GLU A 47 -14.21 -10.81 6.35
CA GLU A 47 -14.49 -9.78 7.37
C GLU A 47 -13.19 -9.27 8.01
N GLN A 48 -12.23 -10.16 8.26
CA GLN A 48 -10.92 -9.77 8.77
C GLN A 48 -10.09 -9.03 7.74
N MET A 49 -10.27 -9.33 6.45
CA MET A 49 -9.61 -8.60 5.37
C MET A 49 -10.00 -7.13 5.36
N LEU A 50 -11.23 -6.80 5.74
CA LEU A 50 -11.68 -5.41 5.82
C LEU A 50 -10.84 -4.61 6.82
N VAL A 51 -10.51 -5.18 7.96
CA VAL A 51 -9.71 -4.51 8.99
C VAL A 51 -8.22 -4.57 8.64
N ARG A 52 -7.71 -5.77 8.39
CA ARG A 52 -6.26 -6.03 8.29
C ARG A 52 -5.67 -5.67 6.94
N HIS A 53 -6.51 -5.52 5.91
CA HIS A 53 -6.06 -5.18 4.55
C HIS A 53 -6.65 -3.85 4.07
N ILE A 54 -7.95 -3.68 4.15
CA ILE A 54 -8.60 -2.49 3.57
C ILE A 54 -8.37 -1.26 4.46
N LEU A 55 -8.84 -1.29 5.69
CA LEU A 55 -8.69 -0.14 6.60
C LEU A 55 -7.22 0.16 6.88
N ASP A 56 -6.42 -0.87 7.11
CA ASP A 56 -4.98 -0.74 7.33
C ASP A 56 -4.26 -0.06 6.15
N SER A 57 -4.80 -0.18 4.95
CA SER A 57 -4.26 0.48 3.76
C SER A 57 -4.77 1.92 3.59
N ILE A 58 -6.09 2.12 3.64
CA ILE A 58 -6.67 3.42 3.27
C ILE A 58 -6.46 4.52 4.30
N VAL A 59 -6.16 4.19 5.55
CA VAL A 59 -5.79 5.19 6.57
C VAL A 59 -4.50 5.93 6.21
N VAL A 60 -3.71 5.40 5.30
CA VAL A 60 -2.47 6.03 4.81
C VAL A 60 -2.77 7.19 3.83
N ALA A 61 -3.89 7.13 3.12
CA ALA A 61 -4.20 8.04 2.03
C ALA A 61 -4.06 9.53 2.36
N PRO A 62 -4.54 10.05 3.51
CA PRO A 62 -4.42 11.48 3.82
C PRO A 62 -2.97 11.97 3.98
N HIS A 63 -2.03 11.06 4.18
CA HIS A 63 -0.62 11.38 4.41
C HIS A 63 0.23 11.33 3.14
N LEU A 64 -0.32 10.84 2.05
CA LEU A 64 0.39 10.76 0.77
C LEU A 64 0.30 12.11 0.05
N LYS A 65 1.45 12.60 -0.41
CA LYS A 65 1.55 13.84 -1.18
C LYS A 65 2.06 13.53 -2.57
N GLY A 66 1.42 14.14 -3.57
CA GLY A 66 1.75 13.93 -4.96
C GLY A 66 0.68 13.15 -5.71
N SER A 67 1.00 12.71 -6.90
CA SER A 67 0.05 12.02 -7.77
C SER A 67 0.61 10.75 -8.41
N ARG A 68 1.89 10.48 -8.25
CA ARG A 68 2.55 9.34 -8.88
C ARG A 68 3.27 8.50 -7.82
N PHE A 69 2.75 7.31 -7.57
CA PHE A 69 3.23 6.43 -6.51
C PHE A 69 3.63 5.07 -7.06
N ILE A 70 4.57 4.41 -6.36
CA ILE A 70 4.91 3.02 -6.59
C ILE A 70 4.80 2.26 -5.28
N ASP A 71 4.12 1.12 -5.32
CA ASP A 71 4.02 0.18 -4.20
C ASP A 71 4.96 -0.98 -4.47
N VAL A 72 6.07 -1.03 -3.73
CA VAL A 72 7.14 -2.00 -3.95
C VAL A 72 6.91 -3.25 -3.10
N GLY A 73 6.91 -4.41 -3.76
CA GLY A 73 6.57 -5.67 -3.10
C GLY A 73 5.09 -5.71 -2.72
N THR A 74 4.25 -5.28 -3.61
CA THR A 74 2.82 -5.05 -3.35
C THR A 74 2.05 -6.32 -2.98
N GLY A 75 2.57 -7.51 -3.33
CA GLY A 75 1.90 -8.77 -3.08
C GLY A 75 0.55 -8.85 -3.80
N PRO A 76 -0.56 -9.06 -3.05
CA PRO A 76 -1.89 -9.08 -3.67
C PRO A 76 -2.45 -7.68 -3.95
N GLY A 77 -1.63 -6.65 -3.88
CA GLY A 77 -2.03 -5.26 -4.13
C GLY A 77 -2.24 -4.41 -2.88
N LEU A 78 -1.48 -4.69 -1.83
CA LEU A 78 -1.63 -4.00 -0.55
C LEU A 78 -0.36 -3.21 -0.21
N PRO A 79 -0.48 -1.92 0.10
CA PRO A 79 -1.70 -1.12 0.19
C PRO A 79 -2.18 -0.52 -1.15
N GLY A 80 -1.50 -0.79 -2.26
CA GLY A 80 -1.67 -0.07 -3.52
C GLY A 80 -3.06 -0.10 -4.12
N ILE A 81 -3.76 -1.25 -4.14
CA ILE A 81 -5.11 -1.32 -4.72
C ILE A 81 -6.14 -0.57 -3.89
N PRO A 82 -6.24 -0.78 -2.57
CA PRO A 82 -7.16 0.06 -1.78
C PRO A 82 -6.87 1.55 -1.91
N LEU A 83 -5.59 1.95 -1.93
CA LEU A 83 -5.22 3.35 -2.12
C LEU A 83 -5.65 3.88 -3.48
N ALA A 84 -5.46 3.11 -4.55
CA ALA A 84 -5.89 3.52 -5.89
C ALA A 84 -7.41 3.72 -5.97
N ILE A 85 -8.18 2.88 -5.28
CA ILE A 85 -9.64 3.01 -5.24
C ILE A 85 -10.06 4.30 -4.55
N VAL A 86 -9.43 4.66 -3.43
CA VAL A 86 -9.81 5.84 -2.66
C VAL A 86 -9.15 7.13 -3.15
N MET A 87 -8.13 7.00 -4.01
CA MET A 87 -7.40 8.14 -4.60
C MET A 87 -7.46 8.06 -6.13
N PRO A 88 -8.64 8.29 -6.73
CA PRO A 88 -8.82 8.06 -8.18
C PRO A 88 -7.99 9.01 -9.06
N ASP A 89 -7.54 10.14 -8.52
CA ASP A 89 -6.72 11.11 -9.27
C ASP A 89 -5.22 10.83 -9.19
N ALA A 90 -4.80 9.88 -8.36
CA ALA A 90 -3.42 9.45 -8.26
C ALA A 90 -3.19 8.16 -9.04
N HIS A 91 -1.97 7.95 -9.51
CA HIS A 91 -1.57 6.74 -10.23
C HIS A 91 -0.65 5.89 -9.36
N PHE A 92 -0.89 4.58 -9.34
CA PHE A 92 -0.12 3.61 -8.56
C PHE A 92 0.49 2.54 -9.47
N THR A 93 1.81 2.50 -9.51
CA THR A 93 2.55 1.36 -10.07
C THR A 93 2.64 0.28 -9.00
N LEU A 94 2.19 -0.92 -9.32
CA LEU A 94 2.15 -2.04 -8.38
C LEU A 94 3.23 -3.05 -8.78
N LEU A 95 4.33 -3.07 -8.04
CA LEU A 95 5.53 -3.83 -8.38
C LEU A 95 5.65 -5.08 -7.52
N ASP A 96 5.82 -6.22 -8.16
CA ASP A 96 6.16 -7.48 -7.49
C ASP A 96 6.99 -8.36 -8.40
N SER A 97 7.85 -9.17 -7.83
CA SER A 97 8.72 -10.07 -8.60
C SER A 97 8.04 -11.39 -8.97
N LEU A 98 6.93 -11.75 -8.31
CA LEU A 98 6.25 -13.03 -8.50
C LEU A 98 5.12 -12.91 -9.53
N GLY A 99 5.23 -13.70 -10.60
CA GLY A 99 4.25 -13.66 -11.69
C GLY A 99 2.82 -13.98 -11.29
N LYS A 100 2.62 -14.89 -10.32
CA LYS A 100 1.26 -15.24 -9.85
C LYS A 100 0.56 -14.06 -9.19
N ARG A 101 1.31 -13.22 -8.48
CA ARG A 101 0.76 -12.01 -7.84
C ARG A 101 0.39 -10.99 -8.90
N VAL A 102 1.26 -10.78 -9.87
CA VAL A 102 0.99 -9.81 -10.94
C VAL A 102 -0.21 -10.24 -11.80
N ARG A 103 -0.39 -11.54 -12.03
CA ARG A 103 -1.60 -12.04 -12.71
C ARG A 103 -2.87 -11.71 -11.93
N PHE A 104 -2.83 -11.87 -10.61
CA PHE A 104 -3.95 -11.46 -9.76
C PHE A 104 -4.23 -9.96 -9.87
N LEU A 105 -3.19 -9.12 -9.82
CA LEU A 105 -3.34 -7.67 -9.94
C LEU A 105 -4.00 -7.28 -11.27
N ARG A 106 -3.61 -7.93 -12.36
CA ARG A 106 -4.22 -7.69 -13.69
C ARG A 106 -5.68 -8.13 -13.73
N GLN A 107 -6.02 -9.21 -13.06
CA GLN A 107 -7.39 -9.65 -12.94
C GLN A 107 -8.24 -8.63 -12.17
N VAL A 108 -7.73 -8.13 -11.05
CA VAL A 108 -8.39 -7.08 -10.27
C VAL A 108 -8.59 -5.83 -11.12
N GLN A 109 -7.55 -5.39 -11.84
CA GLN A 109 -7.63 -4.22 -12.72
C GLN A 109 -8.75 -4.37 -13.73
N HIS A 110 -8.82 -5.52 -14.37
CA HIS A 110 -9.83 -5.80 -15.38
C HIS A 110 -11.24 -5.82 -14.78
N GLU A 111 -11.45 -6.58 -13.71
CA GLU A 111 -12.78 -6.76 -13.14
C GLU A 111 -13.32 -5.50 -12.46
N LEU A 112 -12.45 -4.71 -11.81
CA LEU A 112 -12.86 -3.48 -11.15
C LEU A 112 -12.83 -2.26 -12.06
N GLY A 113 -12.28 -2.41 -13.27
CA GLY A 113 -12.13 -1.29 -14.20
C GLY A 113 -11.21 -0.18 -13.69
N LEU A 114 -10.14 -0.54 -12.98
CA LEU A 114 -9.21 0.44 -12.43
C LEU A 114 -8.30 0.99 -13.52
N THR A 115 -8.36 2.29 -13.75
CA THR A 115 -7.57 2.97 -14.79
C THR A 115 -6.29 3.60 -14.23
N ASN A 116 -6.14 3.65 -12.92
CA ASN A 116 -5.05 4.34 -12.24
C ASN A 116 -4.05 3.40 -11.56
N ILE A 117 -3.95 2.17 -12.03
CA ILE A 117 -2.92 1.22 -11.59
C ILE A 117 -2.16 0.66 -12.79
N THR A 118 -0.89 0.34 -12.58
CA THR A 118 -0.05 -0.36 -13.56
C THR A 118 0.68 -1.50 -12.84
N PRO A 119 0.17 -2.74 -12.95
CA PRO A 119 0.88 -3.90 -12.40
C PRO A 119 2.13 -4.20 -13.22
N VAL A 120 3.25 -4.45 -12.54
CA VAL A 120 4.54 -4.75 -13.19
C VAL A 120 5.22 -5.90 -12.48
N GLN A 121 5.63 -6.91 -13.25
CA GLN A 121 6.51 -7.96 -12.75
C GLN A 121 7.95 -7.56 -12.95
N SER A 122 8.63 -7.22 -11.87
CA SER A 122 10.05 -6.85 -11.89
C SER A 122 10.63 -6.90 -10.49
N ARG A 123 11.93 -7.10 -10.40
CA ARG A 123 12.68 -6.77 -9.21
C ARG A 123 12.85 -5.26 -9.14
N VAL A 124 12.86 -4.70 -7.92
CA VAL A 124 12.90 -3.26 -7.73
C VAL A 124 14.18 -2.64 -8.28
N GLU A 125 15.31 -3.30 -8.11
CA GLU A 125 16.61 -2.81 -8.60
C GLU A 125 16.70 -2.72 -10.11
N ALA A 126 15.89 -3.49 -10.82
CA ALA A 126 15.85 -3.49 -12.29
C ALA A 126 14.78 -2.58 -12.87
N PHE A 127 13.94 -1.97 -12.04
CA PHE A 127 12.84 -1.15 -12.51
C PHE A 127 13.27 0.31 -12.67
N PRO A 128 13.19 0.89 -13.89
CA PRO A 128 13.59 2.28 -14.12
C PRO A 128 12.52 3.26 -13.63
N ALA A 129 12.97 4.34 -12.99
CA ALA A 129 12.08 5.40 -12.49
C ALA A 129 11.99 6.56 -13.49
N GLU A 130 11.31 6.35 -14.60
CA GLU A 130 11.12 7.39 -15.62
C GLU A 130 9.65 7.48 -16.06
N PRO A 131 8.95 8.55 -15.67
CA PRO A 131 9.40 9.63 -14.76
C PRO A 131 9.52 9.15 -13.30
N PRO A 132 10.24 9.94 -12.46
CA PRO A 132 10.39 9.57 -11.05
C PRO A 132 9.07 9.66 -10.29
N PHE A 133 9.02 8.98 -9.14
CA PHE A 133 7.82 8.91 -8.32
C PHE A 133 7.79 9.99 -7.24
N ASP A 134 6.58 10.45 -6.91
CA ASP A 134 6.34 11.34 -5.79
C ASP A 134 6.42 10.57 -4.46
N GLY A 135 6.01 9.32 -4.47
CA GLY A 135 6.06 8.48 -3.28
C GLY A 135 6.39 7.03 -3.61
N VAL A 136 7.27 6.47 -2.79
CA VAL A 136 7.62 5.04 -2.79
C VAL A 136 7.03 4.44 -1.53
N ILE A 137 6.06 3.56 -1.69
CA ILE A 137 5.30 2.97 -0.59
C ILE A 137 5.72 1.51 -0.47
N SER A 138 5.92 1.02 0.74
CA SER A 138 6.13 -0.41 0.95
C SER A 138 5.88 -0.81 2.40
N ARG A 139 5.45 -2.06 2.57
CA ARG A 139 5.45 -2.77 3.85
C ARG A 139 6.25 -4.08 3.75
N ALA A 140 6.96 -4.27 2.62
CA ALA A 140 7.62 -5.54 2.31
C ALA A 140 9.05 -5.66 2.86
N PHE A 141 9.69 -4.54 3.24
CA PHE A 141 11.08 -4.55 3.66
C PHE A 141 11.23 -4.85 5.15
N ALA A 142 12.27 -5.63 5.49
CA ALA A 142 12.58 -5.97 6.87
C ALA A 142 13.05 -4.75 7.67
N SER A 143 13.72 -3.79 7.02
CA SER A 143 14.21 -2.58 7.67
C SER A 143 14.05 -1.35 6.78
N LEU A 144 14.06 -0.16 7.40
CA LEU A 144 14.04 1.11 6.67
C LEU A 144 15.32 1.27 5.84
N THR A 145 16.46 0.81 6.34
CA THR A 145 17.73 0.81 5.61
C THR A 145 17.61 0.01 4.32
N ASP A 146 17.04 -1.18 4.37
CA ASP A 146 16.85 -2.01 3.17
C ASP A 146 15.94 -1.29 2.16
N MET A 147 14.86 -0.68 2.63
CA MET A 147 13.93 0.05 1.75
C MET A 147 14.64 1.17 0.99
N VAL A 148 15.38 2.04 1.68
CA VAL A 148 16.05 3.15 1.01
C VAL A 148 17.19 2.68 0.12
N ASN A 149 17.92 1.64 0.50
CA ASN A 149 19.01 1.09 -0.30
C ASN A 149 18.50 0.46 -1.60
N TRP A 150 17.41 -0.31 -1.55
CA TRP A 150 16.85 -0.96 -2.73
C TRP A 150 16.04 0.00 -3.61
N CYS A 151 15.42 1.03 -3.03
CA CYS A 151 14.50 1.91 -3.72
C CYS A 151 15.04 3.32 -3.98
N HIS A 152 16.33 3.57 -3.72
CA HIS A 152 16.92 4.93 -3.79
C HIS A 152 16.72 5.66 -5.12
N HIS A 153 16.62 4.90 -6.21
CA HIS A 153 16.51 5.44 -7.58
C HIS A 153 15.07 5.81 -7.96
N LEU A 154 14.08 5.46 -7.14
CA LEU A 154 12.66 5.60 -7.51
C LEU A 154 12.07 6.98 -7.24
N PRO A 155 12.30 7.62 -6.08
CA PRO A 155 11.67 8.93 -5.83
C PRO A 155 12.38 10.05 -6.59
N GLY A 156 11.60 11.03 -7.01
CA GLY A 156 12.13 12.28 -7.53
C GLY A 156 12.71 13.13 -6.39
N ARG A 157 13.20 14.32 -6.76
CA ARG A 157 13.88 15.23 -5.83
C ARG A 157 13.00 15.58 -4.61
N GLU A 158 11.71 15.83 -4.84
CA GLU A 158 10.75 16.14 -3.79
C GLU A 158 10.00 14.91 -3.30
N GLY A 159 10.35 13.73 -3.82
CA GLY A 159 9.68 12.48 -3.47
C GLY A 159 10.02 12.01 -2.06
N ARG A 160 9.19 11.10 -1.57
CA ARG A 160 9.29 10.55 -0.23
C ARG A 160 9.17 9.02 -0.26
N PHE A 161 9.77 8.39 0.75
CA PHE A 161 9.50 6.99 1.08
C PHE A 161 8.43 6.96 2.16
N PHE A 162 7.44 6.10 1.97
CA PHE A 162 6.34 5.88 2.91
C PHE A 162 6.40 4.43 3.37
N ALA A 163 7.02 4.21 4.52
CA ALA A 163 7.19 2.88 5.08
C ALA A 163 6.11 2.57 6.10
N LEU A 164 5.39 1.47 5.88
CA LEU A 164 4.36 1.01 6.81
C LEU A 164 4.97 0.03 7.80
N LYS A 165 4.86 0.35 9.07
CA LYS A 165 5.41 -0.42 10.18
C LYS A 165 4.35 -0.68 11.24
N GLY A 166 4.56 -1.71 12.05
CA GLY A 166 3.72 -2.00 13.21
C GLY A 166 4.05 -1.08 14.36
N VAL A 167 4.87 -1.56 15.29
CA VAL A 167 5.39 -0.76 16.40
C VAL A 167 6.32 0.33 15.86
N ARG A 168 6.37 1.48 16.54
CA ARG A 168 7.26 2.59 16.17
C ARG A 168 8.70 2.06 16.03
N PRO A 169 9.33 2.16 14.85
CA PRO A 169 10.63 1.54 14.61
C PRO A 169 11.80 2.46 14.96
N ASP A 170 11.92 2.84 16.24
CA ASP A 170 12.92 3.82 16.68
C ASP A 170 14.36 3.39 16.37
N ASP A 171 14.69 2.11 16.54
CA ASP A 171 16.02 1.59 16.25
C ASP A 171 16.32 1.65 14.74
N GLU A 172 15.36 1.27 13.89
CA GLU A 172 15.52 1.35 12.44
C GLU A 172 15.69 2.80 11.97
N ILE A 173 14.97 3.74 12.59
CA ILE A 173 15.08 5.18 12.27
C ILE A 173 16.48 5.68 12.63
N ALA A 174 17.00 5.29 13.80
CA ALA A 174 18.34 5.67 14.24
C ALA A 174 19.43 5.11 13.32
N GLU A 175 19.17 3.99 12.65
CA GLU A 175 20.11 3.31 11.75
C GLU A 175 20.01 3.74 10.29
N LEU A 176 19.18 4.75 9.97
CA LEU A 176 19.05 5.22 8.59
C LEU A 176 20.42 5.62 8.03
N PRO A 177 20.71 5.24 6.75
CA PRO A 177 21.99 5.62 6.13
C PRO A 177 22.18 7.12 6.02
N ALA A 178 23.43 7.56 5.96
CA ALA A 178 23.75 8.96 5.70
C ALA A 178 23.05 9.43 4.41
N GLY A 179 22.53 10.65 4.44
CA GLY A 179 21.78 11.22 3.34
C GLY A 179 20.26 11.03 3.41
N TYR A 180 19.76 10.27 4.39
CA TYR A 180 18.33 10.06 4.61
C TYR A 180 17.93 10.49 6.01
N VAL A 181 16.75 11.11 6.10
CA VAL A 181 16.19 11.53 7.39
C VAL A 181 14.73 11.11 7.48
N SER A 182 14.31 10.83 8.70
CA SER A 182 12.89 10.67 9.01
C SER A 182 12.23 12.04 9.06
N ASP A 183 11.37 12.29 8.09
CA ASP A 183 10.65 13.56 7.97
C ASP A 183 9.48 13.60 8.95
N ASP A 184 8.82 12.45 9.16
CA ASP A 184 7.71 12.32 10.11
C ASP A 184 7.51 10.85 10.47
N VAL A 185 6.94 10.60 11.65
CA VAL A 185 6.51 9.27 12.10
C VAL A 185 5.10 9.41 12.64
N ILE A 186 4.14 8.84 11.95
CA ILE A 186 2.72 9.01 12.24
C ILE A 186 2.14 7.71 12.78
N LYS A 187 1.52 7.78 13.96
CA LYS A 187 0.74 6.66 14.48
C LYS A 187 -0.62 6.65 13.79
N LEU A 188 -0.92 5.56 13.10
CA LEU A 188 -2.19 5.38 12.38
C LEU A 188 -3.23 4.75 13.29
N GLN A 189 -4.48 5.21 13.15
CA GLN A 189 -5.61 4.65 13.88
C GLN A 189 -6.42 3.78 12.93
N VAL A 190 -6.42 2.47 13.18
CA VAL A 190 -7.16 1.50 12.38
C VAL A 190 -8.22 0.86 13.27
N PRO A 191 -9.53 1.09 13.02
CA PRO A 191 -10.59 0.52 13.85
C PRO A 191 -10.49 -1.00 13.93
N GLN A 192 -10.63 -1.55 15.12
CA GLN A 192 -10.62 -2.99 15.42
C GLN A 192 -9.32 -3.72 15.12
N LEU A 193 -8.26 -3.02 14.69
CA LEU A 193 -6.96 -3.66 14.50
C LEU A 193 -6.25 -3.82 15.84
N GLU A 194 -5.80 -5.03 16.12
CA GLU A 194 -4.93 -5.30 17.26
C GLU A 194 -3.49 -4.89 16.92
N GLY A 195 -2.81 -4.25 17.86
CA GLY A 195 -1.44 -3.79 17.70
C GLY A 195 -1.36 -2.39 17.09
N ASP A 196 -0.14 -1.86 17.08
CA ASP A 196 0.14 -0.53 16.58
C ASP A 196 0.39 -0.53 15.08
N ARG A 197 0.14 0.61 14.45
CA ARG A 197 0.52 0.90 13.08
C ARG A 197 1.15 2.28 13.01
N HIS A 198 2.30 2.35 12.32
CA HIS A 198 3.01 3.61 12.09
C HIS A 198 3.33 3.77 10.62
N LEU A 199 3.27 5.01 10.16
CA LEU A 199 3.78 5.42 8.86
C LEU A 199 5.04 6.24 9.09
N VAL A 200 6.16 5.77 8.55
CA VAL A 200 7.43 6.49 8.59
C VAL A 200 7.64 7.15 7.23
N ILE A 201 7.77 8.46 7.23
CA ILE A 201 8.02 9.25 6.02
C ILE A 201 9.49 9.62 6.01
N ILE A 202 10.20 9.19 4.96
CA ILE A 202 11.65 9.39 4.82
C ILE A 202 11.92 10.23 3.58
N ARG A 203 12.85 11.15 3.68
CA ARG A 203 13.34 11.91 2.53
C ARG A 203 14.85 11.85 2.43
N HIS A 204 15.34 12.09 1.24
CA HIS A 204 16.75 12.36 1.00
C HIS A 204 17.08 13.78 1.47
N GLN A 205 18.20 13.91 2.15
CA GLN A 205 18.70 15.25 2.59
C GLN A 205 19.15 16.10 1.43
#